data_5e3f490d21672de3fac29e58ff842cc6
#
_entry.id   5e3f490d21672de3fac29e58ff842cc6
#
_cell.length_a   1.000
_cell.length_b   1.000
_cell.length_c   1.000
_cell.angle_alpha   90.00
_cell.angle_beta   90.00
_cell.angle_gamma   90.00
#
_symmetry.space_group_name_H-M   'P 1'
#
loop_
_entity.id
_entity.type
_entity.pdbx_description
1 polymer ?
#
loop_
_entity_poly.entity_id
_entity_poly.type
_entity_poly.pdbx_seq_one_letter_code
_entity_poly.pdbx_strand_id
1 'polypeptide(L)'
;RATDERINQAEQELRSELVVHVAVQGTADIGSVLGFTLLLKKVERIGDQAKNILELAEQGVSFADSSERERLFAERQELSALFAEAAELLNASDADDEAIAEYTDRANISVAYYQSKIDEFMTSERPGHEVVPLAIYYRFLRRIGANLVGIVRTSVDPLPHVDYLDDGATDTDD
;
A
#
# COMPACT_ATOMS: atom_id res chain seq x y z
N ARG A 1 13.77 10.59 -3.98
CA ARG A 1 13.91 11.53 -2.84
C ARG A 1 13.08 12.79 -3.06
N ALA A 2 13.26 13.55 -4.14
CA ALA A 2 12.44 14.76 -4.41
C ALA A 2 10.92 14.48 -4.45
N THR A 3 10.50 13.32 -4.93
CA THR A 3 9.09 12.90 -4.94
C THR A 3 8.57 12.61 -3.53
N ASP A 4 9.38 11.98 -2.69
CA ASP A 4 9.08 11.70 -1.28
C ASP A 4 8.91 13.00 -0.47
N GLU A 5 9.80 13.97 -0.66
CA GLU A 5 9.68 15.30 -0.05
C GLU A 5 8.38 16.01 -0.47
N ARG A 6 7.98 15.89 -1.74
CA ARG A 6 6.72 16.46 -2.23
C ARG A 6 5.49 15.78 -1.63
N ILE A 7 5.52 14.45 -1.45
CA ILE A 7 4.43 13.71 -0.79
C ILE A 7 4.32 14.16 0.66
N ASN A 8 5.42 14.22 1.39
CA ASN A 8 5.44 14.65 2.79
C ASN A 8 4.96 16.09 2.96
N GLN A 9 5.35 16.99 2.05
CA GLN A 9 4.89 18.37 2.07
C GLN A 9 3.37 18.45 1.81
N ALA A 10 2.87 17.75 0.79
CA ALA A 10 1.43 17.71 0.48
C ALA A 10 0.62 17.12 1.64
N GLU A 11 1.14 16.07 2.32
CA GLU A 11 0.51 15.51 3.52
C GLU A 11 0.40 16.55 4.63
N GLN A 12 1.47 17.31 4.91
CA GLN A 12 1.46 18.34 5.94
C GLN A 12 0.49 19.49 5.62
N GLU A 13 0.46 19.94 4.37
CA GLU A 13 -0.47 20.96 3.91
C GLU A 13 -1.92 20.52 4.09
N LEU A 14 -2.28 19.33 3.60
CA LEU A 14 -3.62 18.78 3.73
C LEU A 14 -4.04 18.55 5.19
N ARG A 15 -3.14 18.09 6.04
CA ARG A 15 -3.42 17.98 7.49
C ARG A 15 -3.73 19.33 8.12
N SER A 16 -2.98 20.36 7.74
CA SER A 16 -3.22 21.72 8.24
C SER A 16 -4.57 22.25 7.77
N GLU A 17 -4.95 22.00 6.53
CA GLU A 17 -6.27 22.35 5.99
C GLU A 17 -7.40 21.62 6.72
N LEU A 18 -7.24 20.32 7.03
CA LEU A 18 -8.22 19.55 7.80
C LEU A 18 -8.41 20.11 9.21
N VAL A 19 -7.33 20.53 9.88
CA VAL A 19 -7.41 21.15 11.21
C VAL A 19 -8.17 22.48 11.13
N VAL A 20 -7.90 23.32 10.14
CA VAL A 20 -8.60 24.57 9.90
C VAL A 20 -10.08 24.31 9.60
N HIS A 21 -10.39 23.29 8.78
CA HIS A 21 -11.76 22.90 8.47
C HIS A 21 -12.54 22.56 9.74
N VAL A 22 -12.00 21.71 10.61
CA VAL A 22 -12.66 21.36 11.90
C VAL A 22 -12.82 22.57 12.80
N ALA A 23 -11.84 23.46 12.83
CA ALA A 23 -11.90 24.68 13.65
C ALA A 23 -13.00 25.66 13.18
N VAL A 24 -13.29 25.69 11.88
CA VAL A 24 -14.28 26.58 11.29
C VAL A 24 -15.69 25.96 11.23
N GLN A 25 -15.78 24.69 10.81
CA GLN A 25 -17.06 24.00 10.61
C GLN A 25 -17.55 23.24 11.86
N GLY A 26 -16.70 23.13 12.88
CA GLY A 26 -17.01 22.35 14.08
C GLY A 26 -16.90 20.84 13.84
N THR A 27 -17.67 20.07 14.62
CA THR A 27 -17.55 18.61 14.63
C THR A 27 -18.50 17.90 13.66
N ALA A 28 -19.27 18.64 12.85
CA ALA A 28 -20.27 18.05 11.95
C ALA A 28 -19.64 17.02 10.98
N ASP A 29 -18.42 17.31 10.48
CA ASP A 29 -17.74 16.51 9.48
C ASP A 29 -16.54 15.73 10.05
N ILE A 30 -16.48 15.53 11.37
CA ILE A 30 -15.33 14.90 12.03
C ILE A 30 -15.03 13.50 11.47
N GLY A 31 -16.05 12.74 11.11
CA GLY A 31 -15.92 11.42 10.51
C GLY A 31 -15.18 11.48 9.16
N SER A 32 -15.57 12.38 8.29
CA SER A 32 -14.92 12.59 7.00
C SER A 32 -13.47 13.04 7.16
N VAL A 33 -13.20 13.95 8.12
CA VAL A 33 -11.84 14.42 8.43
C VAL A 33 -10.94 13.27 8.91
N LEU A 34 -11.47 12.40 9.77
CA LEU A 34 -10.74 11.21 10.24
C LEU A 34 -10.47 10.23 9.08
N GLY A 35 -11.47 9.97 8.24
CA GLY A 35 -11.32 9.13 7.04
C GLY A 35 -10.23 9.67 6.11
N PHE A 36 -10.25 10.98 5.82
CA PHE A 36 -9.23 11.64 5.02
C PHE A 36 -7.83 11.54 5.64
N THR A 37 -7.73 11.70 6.95
CA THR A 37 -6.44 11.57 7.67
C THR A 37 -5.87 10.16 7.53
N LEU A 38 -6.73 9.13 7.62
CA LEU A 38 -6.32 7.74 7.42
C LEU A 38 -5.87 7.47 5.97
N LEU A 39 -6.57 8.05 4.99
CA LEU A 39 -6.22 7.96 3.58
C LEU A 39 -4.85 8.58 3.30
N LEU A 40 -4.60 9.79 3.78
CA LEU A 40 -3.31 10.47 3.66
C LEU A 40 -2.17 9.63 4.23
N LYS A 41 -2.38 8.99 5.38
CA LYS A 41 -1.38 8.12 5.99
C LYS A 41 -1.09 6.87 5.16
N LYS A 42 -2.08 6.31 4.45
CA LYS A 42 -1.86 5.19 3.54
C LYS A 42 -1.06 5.62 2.30
N VAL A 43 -1.32 6.81 1.75
CA VAL A 43 -0.57 7.37 0.62
C VAL A 43 0.89 7.60 1.00
N GLU A 44 1.16 8.22 2.14
CA GLU A 44 2.52 8.41 2.67
C GLU A 44 3.25 7.07 2.80
N ARG A 45 2.60 6.05 3.37
CA ARG A 45 3.20 4.71 3.50
C ARG A 45 3.56 4.07 2.15
N ILE A 46 2.80 4.33 1.09
CA ILE A 46 3.17 3.87 -0.26
C ILE A 46 4.46 4.53 -0.71
N GLY A 47 4.59 5.85 -0.52
CA GLY A 47 5.82 6.60 -0.82
C GLY A 47 7.03 6.04 -0.07
N ASP A 48 6.89 5.76 1.22
CA ASP A 48 7.94 5.15 2.05
C ASP A 48 8.36 3.78 1.51
N GLN A 49 7.41 2.91 1.13
CA GLN A 49 7.77 1.60 0.58
C GLN A 49 8.50 1.73 -0.77
N ALA A 50 8.08 2.66 -1.64
CA ALA A 50 8.76 2.93 -2.90
C ALA A 50 10.19 3.43 -2.67
N LYS A 51 10.41 4.29 -1.68
CA LYS A 51 11.73 4.74 -1.25
C LYS A 51 12.59 3.58 -0.75
N ASN A 52 12.04 2.71 0.11
CA ASN A 52 12.75 1.54 0.63
C ASN A 52 13.21 0.60 -0.50
N ILE A 53 12.43 0.47 -1.59
CA ILE A 53 12.86 -0.28 -2.78
C ILE A 53 14.09 0.37 -3.44
N LEU A 54 14.14 1.70 -3.53
CA LEU A 54 15.31 2.40 -4.05
C LEU A 54 16.52 2.23 -3.13
N GLU A 55 16.32 2.22 -1.82
CA GLU A 55 17.39 2.00 -0.84
C GLU A 55 18.03 0.61 -0.98
N LEU A 56 17.27 -0.43 -1.37
CA LEU A 56 17.87 -1.73 -1.69
C LEU A 56 18.91 -1.60 -2.83
N ALA A 57 18.58 -0.86 -3.88
CA ALA A 57 19.51 -0.63 -4.98
C ALA A 57 20.73 0.21 -4.55
N GLU A 58 20.55 1.21 -3.70
CA GLU A 58 21.65 2.01 -3.11
C GLU A 58 22.59 1.15 -2.25
N GLN A 59 22.06 0.09 -1.62
CA GLN A 59 22.83 -0.89 -0.86
C GLN A 59 23.51 -1.95 -1.74
N GLY A 60 23.41 -1.84 -3.06
CA GLY A 60 24.06 -2.73 -4.02
C GLY A 60 23.23 -3.95 -4.40
N VAL A 61 21.96 -4.05 -3.99
CA VAL A 61 21.07 -5.12 -4.43
C VAL A 61 20.73 -4.92 -5.92
N SER A 62 20.99 -5.95 -6.71
CA SER A 62 20.63 -6.00 -8.14
C SER A 62 19.93 -7.30 -8.46
N PHE A 63 18.84 -7.21 -9.19
CA PHE A 63 18.12 -8.37 -9.72
C PHE A 63 18.36 -8.59 -11.22
N ALA A 64 19.34 -7.89 -11.81
CA ALA A 64 19.61 -7.95 -13.25
C ALA A 64 19.96 -9.37 -13.74
N ASP A 65 20.70 -10.13 -12.92
CA ASP A 65 21.13 -11.49 -13.22
C ASP A 65 20.30 -12.55 -12.48
N SER A 66 19.22 -12.15 -11.81
CA SER A 66 18.34 -13.06 -11.11
C SER A 66 17.47 -13.85 -12.08
N SER A 67 17.24 -15.15 -11.80
CA SER A 67 16.22 -15.96 -12.48
C SER A 67 14.81 -15.42 -12.30
N GLU A 68 14.58 -14.56 -11.32
CA GLU A 68 13.30 -13.92 -11.02
C GLU A 68 13.06 -12.61 -11.82
N ARG A 69 14.06 -12.12 -12.56
CA ARG A 69 14.05 -10.78 -13.17
C ARG A 69 12.79 -10.47 -13.96
N GLU A 70 12.40 -11.36 -14.86
CA GLU A 70 11.22 -11.13 -15.73
C GLU A 70 9.94 -11.05 -14.92
N ARG A 71 9.80 -11.92 -13.92
CA ARG A 71 8.67 -11.93 -13.00
C ARG A 71 8.61 -10.66 -12.16
N LEU A 72 9.72 -10.27 -11.54
CA LEU A 72 9.80 -9.02 -10.76
C LEU A 72 9.41 -7.80 -11.60
N PHE A 73 9.78 -7.80 -12.87
CA PHE A 73 9.40 -6.73 -13.80
C PHE A 73 7.89 -6.71 -14.08
N ALA A 74 7.30 -7.89 -14.35
CA ALA A 74 5.87 -8.02 -14.61
C ALA A 74 5.03 -7.60 -13.39
N GLU A 75 5.42 -8.03 -12.19
CA GLU A 75 4.73 -7.68 -10.94
C GLU A 75 4.83 -6.19 -10.61
N ARG A 76 5.96 -5.57 -10.90
CA ARG A 76 6.10 -4.12 -10.79
C ARG A 76 5.15 -3.39 -11.74
N GLN A 77 5.00 -3.87 -12.98
CA GLN A 77 4.07 -3.28 -13.94
C GLN A 77 2.61 -3.46 -13.49
N GLU A 78 2.26 -4.63 -13.01
CA GLU A 78 0.93 -4.91 -12.45
C GLU A 78 0.61 -3.99 -11.26
N LEU A 79 1.54 -3.87 -10.30
CA LEU A 79 1.35 -2.97 -9.17
C LEU A 79 1.23 -1.50 -9.59
N SER A 80 1.98 -1.10 -10.63
CA SER A 80 1.87 0.25 -11.21
C SER A 80 0.52 0.49 -11.87
N ALA A 81 -0.04 -0.53 -12.53
CA ALA A 81 -1.39 -0.46 -13.11
C ALA A 81 -2.45 -0.37 -12.01
N LEU A 82 -2.35 -1.18 -10.96
CA LEU A 82 -3.24 -1.10 -9.79
C LEU A 82 -3.18 0.29 -9.13
N PHE A 83 -2.01 0.91 -9.07
CA PHE A 83 -1.89 2.27 -8.54
C PHE A 83 -2.61 3.30 -9.41
N ALA A 84 -2.46 3.22 -10.74
CA ALA A 84 -3.13 4.13 -11.66
C ALA A 84 -4.65 3.97 -11.59
N GLU A 85 -5.14 2.75 -11.56
CA GLU A 85 -6.57 2.44 -11.45
C GLU A 85 -7.16 2.91 -10.10
N ALA A 86 -6.45 2.74 -8.99
CA ALA A 86 -6.85 3.30 -7.70
C ALA A 86 -7.02 4.82 -7.79
N ALA A 87 -6.10 5.51 -8.46
CA ALA A 87 -6.19 6.96 -8.65
C ALA A 87 -7.39 7.35 -9.52
N GLU A 88 -7.72 6.58 -10.54
CA GLU A 88 -8.91 6.79 -11.38
C GLU A 88 -10.19 6.62 -10.57
N LEU A 89 -10.31 5.53 -9.79
CA LEU A 89 -11.45 5.27 -8.91
C LEU A 89 -11.64 6.38 -7.87
N LEU A 90 -10.57 6.89 -7.28
CA LEU A 90 -10.63 7.98 -6.30
C LEU A 90 -11.06 9.32 -6.92
N ASN A 91 -10.80 9.55 -8.19
CA ASN A 91 -11.17 10.78 -8.90
C ASN A 91 -12.52 10.69 -9.59
N ALA A 92 -13.12 9.50 -9.68
CA ALA A 92 -14.44 9.32 -10.25
C ALA A 92 -15.52 9.87 -9.30
N SER A 93 -16.40 10.74 -9.81
CA SER A 93 -17.49 11.31 -9.02
C SER A 93 -18.56 10.27 -8.62
N ASP A 94 -18.65 9.20 -9.38
CA ASP A 94 -19.64 8.14 -9.27
C ASP A 94 -18.95 6.77 -9.37
N ALA A 95 -17.98 6.52 -8.49
CA ALA A 95 -17.33 5.22 -8.47
C ALA A 95 -18.37 4.15 -8.12
N ASP A 96 -18.57 3.19 -9.04
CA ASP A 96 -19.49 2.09 -8.87
C ASP A 96 -18.96 1.10 -7.81
N ASP A 97 -19.82 0.72 -6.88
CA ASP A 97 -19.49 -0.26 -5.84
C ASP A 97 -18.98 -1.58 -6.44
N GLU A 98 -19.49 -1.99 -7.62
CA GLU A 98 -19.03 -3.17 -8.34
C GLU A 98 -17.58 -3.01 -8.83
N ALA A 99 -17.22 -1.85 -9.39
CA ALA A 99 -15.86 -1.55 -9.84
C ALA A 99 -14.86 -1.54 -8.67
N ILE A 100 -15.29 -1.02 -7.52
CA ILE A 100 -14.49 -1.00 -6.30
C ILE A 100 -14.28 -2.40 -5.74
N ALA A 101 -15.32 -3.22 -5.74
CA ALA A 101 -15.23 -4.61 -5.31
C ALA A 101 -14.28 -5.41 -6.23
N GLU A 102 -14.43 -5.27 -7.54
CA GLU A 102 -13.59 -5.94 -8.54
C GLU A 102 -12.12 -5.52 -8.41
N TYR A 103 -11.85 -4.22 -8.26
CA TYR A 103 -10.51 -3.72 -7.99
C TYR A 103 -9.91 -4.33 -6.71
N THR A 104 -10.70 -4.31 -5.64
CA THR A 104 -10.29 -4.81 -4.32
C THR A 104 -9.94 -6.29 -4.37
N ASP A 105 -10.74 -7.10 -5.06
CA ASP A 105 -10.49 -8.53 -5.21
C ASP A 105 -9.21 -8.81 -5.99
N ARG A 106 -8.99 -8.13 -7.12
CA ARG A 106 -7.75 -8.25 -7.90
C ARG A 106 -6.53 -7.83 -7.11
N ALA A 107 -6.59 -6.69 -6.43
CA ALA A 107 -5.49 -6.20 -5.62
C ALA A 107 -5.18 -7.15 -4.44
N ASN A 108 -6.18 -7.74 -3.81
CA ASN A 108 -6.00 -8.74 -2.75
C ASN A 108 -5.35 -10.03 -3.27
N ILE A 109 -5.67 -10.47 -4.49
CA ILE A 109 -4.99 -11.61 -5.13
C ILE A 109 -3.49 -11.31 -5.26
N SER A 110 -3.12 -10.13 -5.75
CA SER A 110 -1.71 -9.72 -5.86
C SER A 110 -1.03 -9.64 -4.48
N VAL A 111 -1.70 -9.10 -3.46
CA VAL A 111 -1.20 -9.05 -2.08
C VAL A 111 -0.95 -10.44 -1.52
N ALA A 112 -1.89 -11.37 -1.70
CA ALA A 112 -1.75 -12.77 -1.27
C ALA A 112 -0.60 -13.48 -2.01
N TYR A 113 -0.47 -13.24 -3.30
CA TYR A 113 0.64 -13.75 -4.10
C TYR A 113 2.00 -13.24 -3.60
N TYR A 114 2.13 -11.95 -3.31
CA TYR A 114 3.37 -11.41 -2.73
C TYR A 114 3.69 -12.02 -1.38
N GLN A 115 2.68 -12.30 -0.55
CA GLN A 115 2.90 -13.02 0.71
C GLN A 115 3.41 -14.43 0.46
N SER A 116 2.81 -15.17 -0.47
CA SER A 116 3.27 -16.54 -0.79
C SER A 116 4.73 -16.56 -1.27
N LYS A 117 5.18 -15.52 -1.97
CA LYS A 117 6.58 -15.38 -2.39
C LYS A 117 7.52 -15.11 -1.22
N ILE A 118 7.11 -14.30 -0.27
CA ILE A 118 7.88 -14.09 0.97
C ILE A 118 8.06 -15.43 1.68
N ASP A 119 7.00 -16.19 1.86
CA ASP A 119 7.02 -17.49 2.56
C ASP A 119 7.90 -18.50 1.83
N GLU A 120 7.82 -18.54 0.48
CA GLU A 120 8.68 -19.38 -0.36
C GLU A 120 10.17 -19.06 -0.15
N PHE A 121 10.54 -17.78 -0.14
CA PHE A 121 11.94 -17.38 0.05
C PHE A 121 12.43 -17.59 1.48
N MET A 122 11.57 -17.43 2.47
CA MET A 122 11.93 -17.67 3.88
C MET A 122 12.20 -19.15 4.17
N THR A 123 11.58 -20.05 3.43
CA THR A 123 11.75 -21.50 3.60
C THR A 123 12.69 -22.12 2.55
N SER A 124 13.28 -21.30 1.68
CA SER A 124 14.14 -21.74 0.58
C SER A 124 15.50 -22.22 1.09
N GLU A 125 16.03 -23.27 0.47
CA GLU A 125 17.41 -23.75 0.68
C GLU A 125 18.46 -22.95 -0.12
N ARG A 126 18.02 -21.96 -0.93
CA ARG A 126 18.92 -21.09 -1.69
C ARG A 126 19.77 -20.23 -0.76
N PRO A 127 20.97 -19.78 -1.21
CA PRO A 127 21.82 -18.91 -0.40
C PRO A 127 21.09 -17.64 0.07
N GLY A 128 21.28 -17.28 1.34
CA GLY A 128 20.58 -16.13 1.94
C GLY A 128 20.82 -14.81 1.19
N HIS A 129 21.99 -14.60 0.60
CA HIS A 129 22.29 -13.40 -0.18
C HIS A 129 21.46 -13.29 -1.48
N GLU A 130 20.87 -14.38 -1.96
CA GLU A 130 19.97 -14.38 -3.11
C GLU A 130 18.51 -14.15 -2.67
N VAL A 131 18.07 -14.87 -1.62
CA VAL A 131 16.63 -14.89 -1.25
C VAL A 131 16.21 -13.76 -0.32
N VAL A 132 17.10 -13.29 0.57
CA VAL A 132 16.77 -12.22 1.51
C VAL A 132 16.39 -10.93 0.79
N PRO A 133 17.14 -10.43 -0.22
CA PRO A 133 16.74 -9.25 -0.96
C PRO A 133 15.40 -9.42 -1.70
N LEU A 134 15.12 -10.63 -2.21
CA LEU A 134 13.86 -10.95 -2.87
C LEU A 134 12.70 -10.91 -1.88
N ALA A 135 12.83 -11.56 -0.72
CA ALA A 135 11.80 -11.54 0.32
C ALA A 135 11.49 -10.11 0.80
N ILE A 136 12.53 -9.29 0.99
CA ILE A 136 12.37 -7.88 1.37
C ILE A 136 11.68 -7.08 0.27
N TYR A 137 12.04 -7.27 -0.99
CA TYR A 137 11.40 -6.62 -2.12
C TYR A 137 9.91 -6.97 -2.19
N TYR A 138 9.54 -8.26 -2.11
CA TYR A 138 8.14 -8.69 -2.09
C TYR A 138 7.38 -8.17 -0.88
N ARG A 139 8.02 -8.03 0.27
CA ARG A 139 7.42 -7.38 1.43
C ARG A 139 7.03 -5.94 1.13
N PHE A 140 7.86 -5.18 0.41
CA PHE A 140 7.52 -3.82 0.01
C PHE A 140 6.36 -3.78 -1.00
N LEU A 141 6.37 -4.65 -2.03
CA LEU A 141 5.26 -4.75 -2.98
C LEU A 141 3.95 -5.09 -2.27
N ARG A 142 3.97 -6.08 -1.37
CA ARG A 142 2.81 -6.47 -0.56
C ARG A 142 2.26 -5.28 0.24
N ARG A 143 3.11 -4.50 0.88
CA ARG A 143 2.70 -3.34 1.67
C ARG A 143 2.12 -2.23 0.81
N ILE A 144 2.67 -2.00 -0.37
CA ILE A 144 2.10 -1.05 -1.34
C ILE A 144 0.69 -1.52 -1.74
N GLY A 145 0.54 -2.77 -2.19
CA GLY A 145 -0.75 -3.32 -2.58
C GLY A 145 -1.80 -3.26 -1.47
N ALA A 146 -1.45 -3.64 -0.25
CA ALA A 146 -2.35 -3.58 0.90
C ALA A 146 -2.78 -2.13 1.23
N ASN A 147 -1.89 -1.15 1.09
CA ASN A 147 -2.26 0.26 1.27
C ASN A 147 -3.18 0.75 0.14
N LEU A 148 -2.98 0.31 -1.11
CA LEU A 148 -3.86 0.65 -2.23
C LEU A 148 -5.29 0.12 -2.00
N VAL A 149 -5.43 -1.16 -1.60
CA VAL A 149 -6.73 -1.73 -1.18
C VAL A 149 -7.37 -0.86 -0.09
N GLY A 150 -6.59 -0.53 0.94
CA GLY A 150 -7.10 0.28 2.03
C GLY A 150 -7.49 1.70 1.63
N ILE A 151 -6.83 2.32 0.65
CA ILE A 151 -7.18 3.64 0.13
C ILE A 151 -8.53 3.58 -0.60
N VAL A 152 -8.69 2.64 -1.53
CA VAL A 152 -9.92 2.51 -2.32
C VAL A 152 -11.10 2.14 -1.42
N ARG A 153 -10.94 1.27 -0.44
CA ARG A 153 -12.00 0.96 0.54
C ARG A 153 -12.39 2.16 1.41
N THR A 154 -11.40 2.94 1.87
CA THR A 154 -11.68 4.13 2.71
C THR A 154 -12.43 5.23 1.94
N SER A 155 -12.35 5.28 0.62
CA SER A 155 -13.10 6.26 -0.18
C SER A 155 -14.60 5.97 -0.23
N VAL A 156 -14.99 4.71 -0.09
CA VAL A 156 -16.41 4.28 -0.10
C VAL A 156 -16.99 4.24 1.30
N ASP A 157 -16.23 3.77 2.27
CA ASP A 157 -16.61 3.70 3.67
C ASP A 157 -15.55 4.40 4.54
N PRO A 158 -15.67 5.72 4.74
CA PRO A 158 -14.69 6.52 5.46
C PRO A 158 -14.60 6.19 6.95
N LEU A 159 -15.60 5.55 7.52
CA LEU A 159 -15.58 5.02 8.89
C LEU A 159 -15.81 3.52 8.85
N PRO A 160 -14.93 2.79 8.25
CA PRO A 160 -15.11 1.37 8.25
C PRO A 160 -15.17 0.90 9.69
N HIS A 161 -15.74 -0.21 9.90
CA HIS A 161 -15.08 -1.20 10.70
C HIS A 161 -13.61 -1.20 10.26
N VAL A 162 -12.85 -0.19 10.75
CA VAL A 162 -11.41 -0.10 10.49
C VAL A 162 -10.91 -1.39 11.02
N ASP A 163 -10.75 -2.31 10.12
CA ASP A 163 -10.19 -3.58 10.41
C ASP A 163 -8.94 -3.29 11.22
N TYR A 164 -9.04 -3.43 12.50
CA TYR A 164 -7.98 -4.10 13.18
C TYR A 164 -7.84 -5.37 12.39
N LEU A 165 -7.07 -5.33 11.31
CA LEU A 165 -6.67 -6.52 10.60
C LEU A 165 -6.16 -7.40 11.71
N ASP A 166 -6.96 -8.38 11.98
CA ASP A 166 -6.67 -9.48 12.83
C ASP A 166 -5.28 -9.95 12.41
N ASP A 167 -4.28 -9.55 13.18
CA ASP A 167 -2.90 -9.99 13.03
C ASP A 167 -2.82 -11.46 13.49
N GLY A 168 -3.86 -12.25 13.16
CA GLY A 168 -3.82 -13.70 13.23
C GLY A 168 -3.35 -14.26 14.59
N ALA A 169 -3.61 -13.54 15.70
CA ALA A 169 -3.47 -14.10 17.03
C ALA A 169 -4.64 -15.05 17.25
N THR A 170 -4.49 -16.28 16.82
CA THR A 170 -5.27 -17.38 17.35
C THR A 170 -4.91 -17.52 18.83
N ASP A 171 -5.71 -16.93 19.70
CA ASP A 171 -5.77 -17.35 21.08
C ASP A 171 -6.17 -18.83 21.10
N THR A 172 -5.19 -19.67 21.22
CA THR A 172 -5.40 -21.03 21.72
C THR A 172 -5.34 -20.94 23.22
N ASP A 173 -6.46 -20.62 23.84
CA ASP A 173 -6.72 -20.99 25.22
C ASP A 173 -6.84 -22.53 25.28
N ASP A 174 -5.90 -23.13 26.02
CA ASP A 174 -6.08 -24.33 26.84
C ASP A 174 -5.16 -24.25 28.05
#